data_9f7a2244e126d95447f0029b98367968
#
_entry.id   9f7a2244e126d95447f0029b98367968
#
_cell.length_a   1.000
_cell.length_b   1.000
_cell.length_c   1.000
_cell.angle_alpha   90.00
_cell.angle_beta   90.00
_cell.angle_gamma   90.00
#
_symmetry.space_group_name_H-M   'P 1'
#
loop_
_entity.id
_entity.type
_entity.pdbx_description
1 polymer ?
#
loop_
_entity_poly.entity_id
_entity_poly.type
_entity_poly.pdbx_seq_one_letter_code
_entity_poly.pdbx_strand_id
1 'polypeptide(L)'
;IRLASPTMHFRRTITQDFEMHGKTLKEGDKALLWFVSGSRDETVFENPHDCQLDRSPNRHLAFGQGGIHVCLGMHLAKLEVRIAIEELVKRIDTFEAIEPPTWTRSNFICGVKKLNVRAIKAK
;
A
#
# COMPACT_ATOMS: atom_id res chain seq x y z
N ILE A 1 -5.37 -1.94 2.35
CA ILE A 1 -4.03 -2.25 1.82
C ILE A 1 -3.56 -1.13 0.88
N ARG A 2 -4.38 -0.71 -0.12
CA ARG A 2 -4.04 0.33 -1.09
C ARG A 2 -3.46 1.60 -0.46
N LEU A 3 -4.19 2.20 0.49
CA LEU A 3 -3.78 3.45 1.15
C LEU A 3 -2.55 3.30 2.04
N ALA A 4 -2.35 2.13 2.65
CA ALA A 4 -1.20 1.87 3.49
C ALA A 4 0.09 1.76 2.67
N SER A 5 0.04 1.06 1.52
CA SER A 5 1.19 0.84 0.61
C SER A 5 2.53 0.72 1.38
N PRO A 6 2.70 -0.31 2.23
CA PRO A 6 3.81 -0.38 3.17
C PRO A 6 5.19 -0.36 2.50
N THR A 7 5.31 -0.93 1.30
CA THR A 7 6.50 -0.75 0.45
C THR A 7 6.27 0.45 -0.45
N MET A 8 7.08 1.50 -0.29
CA MET A 8 6.85 2.77 -0.98
C MET A 8 7.28 2.72 -2.44
N HIS A 9 8.40 2.11 -2.74
CA HIS A 9 8.94 2.04 -4.10
C HIS A 9 9.88 0.85 -4.31
N PHE A 10 10.13 0.52 -5.57
CA PHE A 10 11.24 -0.32 -6.00
C PHE A 10 12.03 0.36 -7.11
N ARG A 11 13.33 0.03 -7.18
CA ARG A 11 14.22 0.50 -8.24
C ARG A 11 14.30 -0.53 -9.36
N ARG A 12 14.39 -0.03 -10.60
CA ARG A 12 14.76 -0.80 -11.80
C ARG A 12 15.93 -0.11 -12.48
N THR A 13 16.70 -0.88 -13.22
CA THR A 13 17.70 -0.34 -14.15
C THR A 13 17.14 -0.45 -15.55
N ILE A 14 17.20 0.64 -16.32
CA ILE A 14 16.77 0.67 -17.71
C ILE A 14 17.77 -0.14 -18.52
N THR A 15 17.29 -1.12 -19.29
CA THR A 15 18.11 -2.05 -20.06
C THR A 15 18.29 -1.66 -21.50
N GLN A 16 17.53 -0.67 -21.97
CA GLN A 16 17.62 -0.07 -23.30
C GLN A 16 16.94 1.30 -23.27
N ASP A 17 17.28 2.19 -24.19
CA ASP A 17 16.63 3.49 -24.31
C ASP A 17 15.12 3.32 -24.48
N PHE A 18 14.35 4.08 -23.73
CA PHE A 18 12.89 3.98 -23.71
C PHE A 18 12.24 5.36 -23.59
N GLU A 19 11.24 5.62 -24.43
CA GLU A 19 10.44 6.85 -24.36
C GLU A 19 9.21 6.65 -23.49
N MET A 20 9.01 7.56 -22.53
CA MET A 20 7.85 7.58 -21.64
C MET A 20 7.37 9.02 -21.40
N HIS A 21 6.13 9.32 -21.75
CA HIS A 21 5.51 10.64 -21.57
C HIS A 21 6.39 11.81 -22.09
N GLY A 22 7.00 11.65 -23.28
CA GLY A 22 7.86 12.64 -23.91
C GLY A 22 9.24 12.81 -23.25
N LYS A 23 9.64 11.87 -22.40
CA LYS A 23 10.97 11.82 -21.79
C LYS A 23 11.68 10.55 -22.19
N THR A 24 12.94 10.67 -22.55
CA THR A 24 13.81 9.54 -22.85
C THR A 24 14.47 9.05 -21.57
N LEU A 25 14.24 7.78 -21.22
CA LEU A 25 15.00 7.05 -20.21
C LEU A 25 16.14 6.35 -20.93
N LYS A 26 17.37 6.54 -20.49
CA LYS A 26 18.56 5.96 -21.11
C LYS A 26 18.91 4.62 -20.51
N GLU A 27 19.54 3.76 -21.32
CA GLU A 27 20.17 2.54 -20.82
C GLU A 27 21.11 2.84 -19.64
N GLY A 28 21.01 2.05 -18.58
CA GLY A 28 21.74 2.24 -17.33
C GLY A 28 21.09 3.18 -16.32
N ASP A 29 20.11 3.97 -16.70
CA ASP A 29 19.36 4.85 -15.79
C ASP A 29 18.65 4.05 -14.70
N LYS A 30 18.43 4.72 -13.55
CA LYS A 30 17.74 4.14 -12.40
C LYS A 30 16.32 4.71 -12.30
N ALA A 31 15.33 3.89 -12.62
CA ALA A 31 13.93 4.22 -12.48
C ALA A 31 13.40 3.80 -11.11
N LEU A 32 12.77 4.72 -10.38
CA LEU A 32 12.07 4.45 -9.13
C LEU A 32 10.57 4.32 -9.40
N LEU A 33 10.03 3.13 -9.14
CA LEU A 33 8.60 2.84 -9.28
C LEU A 33 7.91 3.15 -7.96
N TRP A 34 7.28 4.30 -7.84
CA TRP A 34 6.59 4.75 -6.63
C TRP A 34 5.19 4.13 -6.53
N PHE A 35 5.07 3.02 -5.80
CA PHE A 35 3.80 2.31 -5.59
C PHE A 35 2.77 3.15 -4.84
N VAL A 36 3.25 3.98 -3.92
CA VAL A 36 2.39 4.92 -3.18
C VAL A 36 1.71 5.91 -4.13
N SER A 37 2.46 6.46 -5.10
CA SER A 37 1.91 7.38 -6.10
C SER A 37 0.94 6.66 -7.03
N GLY A 38 1.34 5.54 -7.64
CA GLY A 38 0.47 4.80 -8.55
C GLY A 38 -0.79 4.23 -7.88
N SER A 39 -0.73 3.97 -6.55
CA SER A 39 -1.91 3.57 -5.77
C SER A 39 -2.85 4.75 -5.44
N ARG A 40 -2.47 5.98 -5.77
CA ARG A 40 -3.24 7.23 -5.58
C ARG A 40 -3.40 8.04 -6.86
N ASP A 41 -3.18 7.42 -8.00
CA ASP A 41 -3.30 8.06 -9.30
C ASP A 41 -4.78 8.39 -9.59
N GLU A 42 -5.07 9.67 -9.74
CA GLU A 42 -6.43 10.20 -9.99
C GLU A 42 -6.97 9.78 -11.36
N THR A 43 -6.10 9.41 -12.29
CA THR A 43 -6.51 8.88 -13.59
C THR A 43 -7.01 7.43 -13.52
N VAL A 44 -6.71 6.75 -12.41
CA VAL A 44 -7.06 5.34 -12.19
C VAL A 44 -8.09 5.18 -11.06
N PHE A 45 -8.00 6.03 -10.04
CA PHE A 45 -8.84 5.93 -8.85
C PHE A 45 -9.64 7.21 -8.63
N GLU A 46 -10.94 7.13 -8.72
CA GLU A 46 -11.81 8.21 -8.24
C GLU A 46 -11.64 8.39 -6.72
N ASN A 47 -11.50 9.64 -6.27
CA ASN A 47 -11.25 9.98 -4.86
C ASN A 47 -10.13 9.11 -4.25
N PRO A 48 -8.89 9.19 -4.77
CA PRO A 48 -7.82 8.23 -4.47
C PRO A 48 -7.36 8.27 -3.01
N HIS A 49 -7.62 9.34 -2.29
CA HIS A 49 -7.26 9.52 -0.87
C HIS A 49 -8.30 8.98 0.09
N ASP A 50 -9.51 8.68 -0.39
CA ASP A 50 -10.59 8.19 0.44
C ASP A 50 -10.50 6.69 0.71
N CYS A 51 -10.79 6.31 1.96
CA CYS A 51 -10.91 4.94 2.38
C CYS A 51 -12.31 4.40 2.04
N GLN A 52 -12.46 3.91 0.82
CA GLN A 52 -13.69 3.25 0.36
C GLN A 52 -13.52 1.74 0.49
N LEU A 53 -14.29 1.11 1.37
CA LEU A 53 -14.17 -0.33 1.65
C LEU A 53 -14.74 -1.21 0.53
N ASP A 54 -15.71 -0.70 -0.20
CA ASP A 54 -16.43 -1.36 -1.31
C ASP A 54 -15.87 -1.01 -2.69
N ARG A 55 -14.73 -0.33 -2.74
CA ARG A 55 -14.10 0.08 -4.02
C ARG A 55 -13.89 -1.10 -4.97
N SER A 56 -14.50 -1.02 -6.14
CA SER A 56 -14.35 -2.00 -7.21
C SER A 56 -14.40 -1.28 -8.59
N PRO A 57 -13.42 -1.50 -9.49
CA PRO A 57 -12.19 -2.26 -9.31
C PRO A 57 -11.20 -1.56 -8.38
N ASN A 58 -10.30 -2.33 -7.76
CA ASN A 58 -9.27 -1.80 -6.85
C ASN A 58 -7.89 -2.35 -7.24
N ARG A 59 -7.38 -1.93 -8.40
CA ARG A 59 -6.13 -2.38 -9.02
C ARG A 59 -4.91 -1.63 -8.47
N HIS A 60 -4.70 -1.70 -7.16
CA HIS A 60 -3.62 -0.99 -6.50
C HIS A 60 -2.25 -1.66 -6.66
N LEU A 61 -1.18 -0.89 -6.50
CA LEU A 61 0.20 -1.34 -6.66
C LEU A 61 0.87 -1.79 -5.34
N ALA A 62 0.16 -1.87 -4.23
CA ALA A 62 0.74 -2.20 -2.93
C ALA A 62 1.45 -3.56 -2.85
N PHE A 63 1.14 -4.48 -3.76
CA PHE A 63 1.82 -5.76 -3.92
C PHE A 63 2.67 -5.84 -5.21
N GLY A 64 2.90 -4.72 -5.87
CA GLY A 64 3.35 -4.70 -7.24
C GLY A 64 2.24 -5.13 -8.19
N GLN A 65 2.43 -4.93 -9.50
CA GLN A 65 1.50 -5.37 -10.53
C GLN A 65 2.27 -5.69 -11.81
N GLY A 66 1.86 -6.80 -12.46
CA GLY A 66 2.48 -7.25 -13.69
C GLY A 66 3.90 -7.82 -13.51
N GLY A 67 4.20 -8.88 -14.21
CA GLY A 67 5.52 -9.49 -14.22
C GLY A 67 5.85 -10.40 -13.03
N ILE A 68 7.05 -10.90 -13.06
CA ILE A 68 7.57 -11.94 -12.14
C ILE A 68 7.82 -11.45 -10.70
N HIS A 69 7.80 -10.14 -10.46
CA HIS A 69 8.05 -9.53 -9.16
C HIS A 69 6.78 -9.16 -8.37
N VAL A 70 5.62 -9.63 -8.79
CA VAL A 70 4.40 -9.55 -7.95
C VAL A 70 4.70 -10.23 -6.61
N CYS A 71 4.23 -9.61 -5.52
CA CYS A 71 4.48 -10.11 -4.18
C CYS A 71 4.03 -11.57 -4.03
N LEU A 72 4.98 -12.45 -3.75
CA LEU A 72 4.73 -13.88 -3.56
C LEU A 72 3.75 -14.14 -2.41
N GLY A 73 3.86 -13.33 -1.35
CA GLY A 73 3.02 -13.42 -0.15
C GLY A 73 1.65 -12.73 -0.27
N MET A 74 1.27 -12.20 -1.44
CA MET A 74 0.05 -11.40 -1.59
C MET A 74 -1.22 -12.12 -1.11
N HIS A 75 -1.38 -13.38 -1.46
CA HIS A 75 -2.56 -14.16 -1.10
C HIS A 75 -2.60 -14.45 0.39
N LEU A 76 -1.45 -14.81 0.98
CA LEU A 76 -1.31 -15.04 2.41
C LEU A 76 -1.60 -13.76 3.20
N ALA A 77 -0.98 -12.64 2.82
CA ALA A 77 -1.20 -11.36 3.48
C ALA A 77 -2.67 -10.91 3.43
N LYS A 78 -3.34 -11.10 2.30
CA LYS A 78 -4.78 -10.79 2.19
C LYS A 78 -5.63 -11.69 3.09
N LEU A 79 -5.29 -12.97 3.19
CA LEU A 79 -5.98 -13.92 4.07
C LEU A 79 -5.77 -13.56 5.54
N GLU A 80 -4.55 -13.28 5.95
CA GLU A 80 -4.22 -12.88 7.33
C GLU A 80 -4.96 -11.61 7.75
N VAL A 81 -4.91 -10.56 6.92
CA VAL A 81 -5.62 -9.30 7.19
C VAL A 81 -7.12 -9.53 7.28
N ARG A 82 -7.69 -10.33 6.39
CA ARG A 82 -9.11 -10.67 6.41
C ARG A 82 -9.50 -11.38 7.70
N ILE A 83 -8.81 -12.46 8.06
CA ILE A 83 -9.09 -13.21 9.29
C ILE A 83 -8.93 -12.32 10.52
N ALA A 84 -7.86 -11.52 10.58
CA ALA A 84 -7.63 -10.60 11.69
C ALA A 84 -8.80 -9.62 11.85
N ILE A 85 -9.27 -9.00 10.76
CA ILE A 85 -10.40 -8.07 10.80
C ILE A 85 -11.70 -8.81 11.19
N GLU A 86 -11.98 -9.98 10.61
CA GLU A 86 -13.15 -10.78 10.95
C GLU A 86 -13.20 -11.15 12.44
N GLU A 87 -12.05 -11.46 13.03
CA GLU A 87 -11.97 -11.76 14.47
C GLU A 87 -12.03 -10.52 15.35
N LEU A 88 -11.50 -9.39 14.89
CA LEU A 88 -11.57 -8.12 15.63
C LEU A 88 -13.00 -7.59 15.70
N VAL A 89 -13.73 -7.54 14.59
CA VAL A 89 -15.10 -7.00 14.55
C VAL A 89 -16.11 -7.83 15.34
N LYS A 90 -15.82 -9.12 15.61
CA LYS A 90 -16.64 -9.96 16.49
C LYS A 90 -16.49 -9.60 17.97
N ARG A 91 -15.38 -8.99 18.36
CA ARG A 91 -15.00 -8.80 19.77
C ARG A 91 -14.92 -7.35 20.17
N ILE A 92 -14.74 -6.46 19.22
CA ILE A 92 -14.43 -5.05 19.43
C ILE A 92 -15.35 -4.22 18.57
N ASP A 93 -16.08 -3.32 19.19
CA ASP A 93 -16.97 -2.40 18.52
C ASP A 93 -16.20 -1.25 17.85
N THR A 94 -15.25 -0.68 18.61
CA THR A 94 -14.42 0.41 18.09
C THR A 94 -13.06 0.50 18.78
N PHE A 95 -12.15 1.23 18.14
CA PHE A 95 -10.84 1.58 18.68
C PHE A 95 -10.73 3.09 18.81
N GLU A 96 -10.28 3.53 19.98
CA GLU A 96 -9.90 4.92 20.22
C GLU A 96 -8.37 5.03 20.25
N ALA A 97 -7.79 5.88 19.41
CA ALA A 97 -6.38 6.20 19.51
C ALA A 97 -6.12 7.01 20.79
N ILE A 98 -5.23 6.53 21.65
CA ILE A 98 -4.87 7.22 22.90
C ILE A 98 -3.89 8.36 22.62
N GLU A 99 -3.02 8.17 21.64
CA GLU A 99 -2.00 9.12 21.20
C GLU A 99 -1.78 8.97 19.69
N PRO A 100 -1.21 9.96 19.02
CA PRO A 100 -0.84 9.84 17.61
C PRO A 100 0.12 8.67 17.37
N PRO A 101 0.01 7.96 16.25
CA PRO A 101 0.91 6.87 15.92
C PRO A 101 2.34 7.38 15.71
N THR A 102 3.32 6.59 16.13
CA THR A 102 4.70 6.80 15.73
C THR A 102 5.03 5.93 14.52
N TRP A 103 5.80 6.49 13.60
CA TRP A 103 6.11 5.85 12.33
C TRP A 103 7.54 5.33 12.28
N THR A 104 7.75 4.29 11.51
CA THR A 104 9.10 3.81 11.20
C THR A 104 9.85 4.87 10.39
N ARG A 105 11.05 5.24 10.81
CA ARG A 105 11.90 6.15 10.07
C ARG A 105 12.59 5.40 8.93
N SER A 106 11.98 5.42 7.77
CA SER A 106 12.48 4.73 6.57
C SER A 106 12.01 5.48 5.32
N ASN A 107 12.84 5.51 4.30
CA ASN A 107 12.48 5.98 2.96
C ASN A 107 11.99 4.85 2.05
N PHE A 108 11.98 3.62 2.53
CA PHE A 108 11.60 2.42 1.76
C PHE A 108 10.30 1.78 2.25
N ILE A 109 10.14 1.68 3.57
CA ILE A 109 8.96 1.07 4.19
C ILE A 109 8.20 2.11 5.00
N CYS A 110 6.91 2.26 4.70
CA CYS A 110 5.97 3.02 5.52
C CYS A 110 5.26 2.06 6.47
N GLY A 111 5.54 2.17 7.76
CA GLY A 111 4.93 1.31 8.77
C GLY A 111 4.73 2.05 10.09
N VAL A 112 3.69 1.65 10.82
CA VAL A 112 3.45 2.13 12.18
C VAL A 112 4.40 1.37 13.12
N LYS A 113 5.22 2.12 13.87
CA LYS A 113 6.12 1.57 14.89
C LYS A 113 5.39 1.33 16.21
N LYS A 114 4.50 2.27 16.58
CA LYS A 114 3.71 2.21 17.80
C LYS A 114 2.37 2.88 17.57
N LEU A 115 1.32 2.21 18.00
CA LEU A 115 -0.05 2.73 18.02
C LEU A 115 -0.72 2.25 19.31
N ASN A 116 -0.90 3.14 20.26
CA ASN A 116 -1.63 2.85 21.48
C ASN A 116 -3.12 3.09 21.25
N VAL A 117 -3.90 2.05 21.44
CA VAL A 117 -5.35 2.11 21.27
C VAL A 117 -6.07 1.59 22.50
N ARG A 118 -7.25 2.11 22.78
CA ARG A 118 -8.24 1.55 23.69
C ARG A 118 -9.26 0.79 22.84
N ALA A 119 -9.39 -0.49 23.12
CA ALA A 119 -10.41 -1.33 22.50
C ALA A 119 -11.70 -1.25 23.33
N ILE A 120 -12.81 -0.94 22.68
CA ILE A 120 -14.15 -0.94 23.28
C ILE A 120 -14.82 -2.23 22.83
N LYS A 121 -15.17 -3.09 23.79
CA LYS A 121 -15.78 -4.39 23.50
C LYS A 121 -17.16 -4.22 22.89
N ALA A 122 -17.47 -5.06 21.94
CA ALA A 122 -18.84 -5.24 21.45
C ALA A 122 -19.73 -5.77 22.60
N LYS A 123 -20.96 -5.27 22.65
CA LYS A 123 -21.96 -5.71 23.64
C LYS A 123 -22.52 -7.08 23.28
#